data_f889e4184f8ff06ca3f5fe3e4501cc32
#
_entry.id   f889e4184f8ff06ca3f5fe3e4501cc32
#
_cell.length_a   1.000
_cell.length_b   1.000
_cell.length_c   1.000
_cell.angle_alpha   90.00
_cell.angle_beta   90.00
_cell.angle_gamma   90.00
#
_symmetry.space_group_name_H-M   'P 1'
#
loop_
_entity.id
_entity.type
_entity.pdbx_description
1 polymer ?
#
loop_
_entity_poly.entity_id
_entity_poly.type
_entity_poly.pdbx_seq_one_letter_code
_entity_poly.pdbx_strand_id
1 'polypeptide(L)'
;MAAACAVIAGAMPCAFAQTVQMYEYQSERIYPVRAGLGISTQIELSPEEKILDYSTGFSSGWDLSRRDNVFYLKPKNVDVDTNMMIRTATNSYIFELKVVATDWRTLEQARNAGVQYRIKFTYPADMTFGKEAKAVAEAPALNTALLKDRSYNFEYDFSTSSAGAAWLVPVNVYDDSRFTYIKLSDLKQFPTSNWPNHRS
;
A
#
# COMPACT_ATOMS: atom_id res chain seq x y z
N MET A 1 -52.36 -20.92 -41.70
CA MET A 1 -51.33 -19.92 -41.39
C MET A 1 -50.50 -20.45 -40.22
N ALA A 2 -49.31 -20.98 -40.54
CA ALA A 2 -48.38 -21.51 -39.52
C ALA A 2 -47.33 -20.42 -39.22
N ALA A 3 -47.30 -19.94 -37.99
CA ALA A 3 -46.32 -18.97 -37.53
C ALA A 3 -45.04 -19.71 -37.08
N ALA A 4 -43.93 -19.52 -37.80
CA ALA A 4 -42.61 -20.03 -37.44
C ALA A 4 -41.98 -19.09 -36.39
N CYS A 5 -41.83 -19.55 -35.13
CA CYS A 5 -41.04 -18.90 -34.12
C CYS A 5 -39.55 -19.19 -34.39
N ALA A 6 -38.80 -18.21 -34.86
CA ALA A 6 -37.35 -18.26 -34.96
C ALA A 6 -36.76 -18.02 -33.57
N VAL A 7 -36.16 -19.07 -32.95
CA VAL A 7 -35.37 -18.95 -31.72
C VAL A 7 -33.99 -18.42 -32.09
N ILE A 8 -33.72 -17.16 -31.78
CA ILE A 8 -32.39 -16.59 -31.89
C ILE A 8 -31.58 -17.05 -30.66
N ALA A 9 -30.76 -18.09 -30.86
CA ALA A 9 -29.76 -18.50 -29.90
C ALA A 9 -28.65 -17.43 -29.87
N GLY A 10 -28.73 -16.51 -28.92
CA GLY A 10 -27.67 -15.54 -28.66
C GLY A 10 -26.41 -16.26 -28.16
N ALA A 11 -25.37 -16.34 -28.99
CA ALA A 11 -24.05 -16.75 -28.53
C ALA A 11 -23.52 -15.74 -27.52
N MET A 12 -23.50 -16.11 -26.23
CA MET A 12 -22.81 -15.30 -25.23
C MET A 12 -21.30 -15.32 -25.54
N PRO A 13 -20.63 -14.18 -25.67
CA PRO A 13 -19.20 -14.16 -25.83
C PRO A 13 -18.56 -14.75 -24.58
N CYS A 14 -17.81 -15.83 -24.75
CA CYS A 14 -16.97 -16.40 -23.71
C CYS A 14 -15.90 -15.33 -23.37
N ALA A 15 -16.09 -14.59 -22.30
CA ALA A 15 -15.09 -13.63 -21.84
C ALA A 15 -13.88 -14.43 -21.36
N PHE A 16 -12.87 -14.54 -22.21
CA PHE A 16 -11.57 -15.07 -21.78
C PHE A 16 -11.06 -14.18 -20.68
N ALA A 17 -10.83 -14.77 -19.49
CA ALA A 17 -10.25 -14.04 -18.37
C ALA A 17 -8.88 -13.48 -18.80
N GLN A 18 -8.80 -12.16 -18.92
CA GLN A 18 -7.55 -11.49 -19.33
C GLN A 18 -6.53 -11.62 -18.20
N THR A 19 -5.41 -12.30 -18.48
CA THR A 19 -4.29 -12.39 -17.55
C THR A 19 -3.55 -11.06 -17.36
N VAL A 20 -3.73 -10.12 -18.29
CA VAL A 20 -3.23 -8.75 -18.21
C VAL A 20 -4.43 -7.80 -18.12
N GLN A 21 -4.55 -7.10 -16.99
CA GLN A 21 -5.62 -6.14 -16.74
C GLN A 21 -5.09 -4.72 -16.89
N MET A 22 -5.80 -3.90 -17.66
CA MET A 22 -5.56 -2.46 -17.75
C MET A 22 -6.65 -1.73 -16.97
N TYR A 23 -6.24 -0.85 -16.05
CA TYR A 23 -7.14 0.08 -15.37
C TYR A 23 -6.81 1.51 -15.77
N GLU A 24 -7.83 2.32 -15.96
CA GLU A 24 -7.67 3.77 -15.99
C GLU A 24 -7.66 4.29 -14.53
N TYR A 25 -6.67 5.08 -14.19
CA TYR A 25 -6.58 5.66 -12.85
C TYR A 25 -7.77 6.61 -12.60
N GLN A 26 -8.40 6.41 -11.47
CA GLN A 26 -9.45 7.27 -10.94
C GLN A 26 -9.19 7.42 -9.44
N SER A 27 -9.24 8.66 -8.95
CA SER A 27 -9.09 8.92 -7.51
C SER A 27 -10.14 8.16 -6.72
N GLU A 28 -9.74 7.58 -5.59
CA GLU A 28 -10.59 6.86 -4.62
C GLU A 28 -11.30 5.60 -5.17
N ARG A 29 -10.93 5.16 -6.36
CA ARG A 29 -11.43 3.89 -6.89
C ARG A 29 -10.73 2.70 -6.25
N ILE A 30 -11.51 1.67 -5.90
CA ILE A 30 -10.99 0.37 -5.47
C ILE A 30 -10.74 -0.50 -6.70
N TYR A 31 -9.52 -1.00 -6.84
CA TYR A 31 -9.09 -1.86 -7.94
C TYR A 31 -9.03 -3.31 -7.49
N PRO A 32 -9.86 -4.21 -8.07
CA PRO A 32 -9.82 -5.63 -7.72
C PRO A 32 -8.56 -6.29 -8.30
N VAL A 33 -7.88 -7.07 -7.45
CA VAL A 33 -6.72 -7.90 -7.80
C VAL A 33 -7.08 -9.35 -7.52
N ARG A 34 -7.08 -10.17 -8.57
CA ARG A 34 -7.42 -11.59 -8.53
C ARG A 34 -6.15 -12.42 -8.62
N ALA A 35 -5.71 -12.97 -7.52
CA ALA A 35 -4.49 -13.74 -7.41
C ALA A 35 -4.75 -15.25 -7.30
N GLY A 36 -3.74 -16.06 -7.55
CA GLY A 36 -3.78 -17.51 -7.37
C GLY A 36 -2.68 -18.00 -6.43
N LEU A 37 -2.99 -19.00 -5.63
CA LEU A 37 -2.02 -19.64 -4.75
C LEU A 37 -0.84 -20.17 -5.60
N GLY A 38 0.39 -19.83 -5.23
CA GLY A 38 1.58 -20.23 -6.00
C GLY A 38 1.82 -19.43 -7.29
N ILE A 39 0.98 -18.42 -7.59
CA ILE A 39 1.13 -17.54 -8.76
C ILE A 39 1.44 -16.12 -8.29
N SER A 40 2.38 -15.47 -8.96
CA SER A 40 2.70 -14.08 -8.71
C SER A 40 1.88 -13.17 -9.61
N THR A 41 1.26 -12.13 -9.01
CA THR A 41 0.59 -11.05 -9.71
C THR A 41 1.46 -9.79 -9.65
N GLN A 42 1.71 -9.17 -10.80
CA GLN A 42 2.44 -7.92 -10.91
C GLN A 42 1.47 -6.74 -11.00
N ILE A 43 1.69 -5.70 -10.17
CA ILE A 43 1.03 -4.40 -10.30
C ILE A 43 2.11 -3.39 -10.74
N GLU A 44 1.89 -2.74 -11.86
CA GLU A 44 2.80 -1.75 -12.44
C GLU A 44 2.12 -0.39 -12.53
N LEU A 45 2.64 0.56 -11.75
CA LEU A 45 2.24 1.96 -11.80
C LEU A 45 3.06 2.71 -12.86
N SER A 46 2.75 3.99 -13.11
CA SER A 46 3.59 4.80 -13.98
C SER A 46 5.04 4.87 -13.47
N PRO A 47 6.04 4.79 -14.35
CA PRO A 47 7.44 5.02 -13.93
C PRO A 47 7.68 6.43 -13.38
N GLU A 48 6.79 7.37 -13.65
CA GLU A 48 6.85 8.74 -13.12
C GLU A 48 6.30 8.85 -11.70
N GLU A 49 5.61 7.80 -11.20
CA GLU A 49 5.07 7.74 -9.84
C GLU A 49 6.18 7.49 -8.82
N LYS A 50 6.43 8.47 -7.98
CA LYS A 50 7.33 8.30 -6.83
C LYS A 50 6.57 7.66 -5.68
N ILE A 51 6.80 6.37 -5.42
CA ILE A 51 6.19 5.64 -4.31
C ILE A 51 6.74 6.19 -2.97
N LEU A 52 5.84 6.63 -2.09
CA LEU A 52 6.15 7.11 -0.74
C LEU A 52 5.98 6.00 0.28
N ASP A 53 4.85 5.28 0.20
CA ASP A 53 4.50 4.26 1.17
C ASP A 53 3.54 3.23 0.56
N TYR A 54 3.48 2.05 1.17
CA TYR A 54 2.52 0.99 0.83
C TYR A 54 2.29 0.06 2.00
N SER A 55 1.07 -0.47 2.11
CA SER A 55 0.68 -1.37 3.18
C SER A 55 -0.36 -2.38 2.73
N THR A 56 -0.35 -3.57 3.34
CA THR A 56 -1.40 -4.59 3.19
C THR A 56 -2.03 -4.87 4.54
N GLY A 57 -3.35 -5.04 4.58
CA GLY A 57 -4.09 -5.32 5.81
C GLY A 57 -3.68 -6.63 6.46
N PHE A 58 -3.59 -7.71 5.69
CA PHE A 58 -3.16 -9.04 6.17
C PHE A 58 -1.77 -9.38 5.64
N SER A 59 -0.75 -8.68 6.12
CA SER A 59 0.63 -8.80 5.63
C SER A 59 1.24 -10.20 5.82
N SER A 60 0.87 -10.95 6.85
CA SER A 60 1.34 -12.32 7.04
C SER A 60 0.77 -13.32 6.02
N GLY A 61 -0.38 -13.02 5.42
CA GLY A 61 -1.04 -13.84 4.40
C GLY A 61 -0.52 -13.66 2.99
N TRP A 62 0.28 -12.62 2.76
CA TRP A 62 0.78 -12.26 1.44
C TRP A 62 2.29 -12.11 1.43
N ASP A 63 2.90 -12.53 0.34
CA ASP A 63 4.29 -12.20 0.01
C ASP A 63 4.27 -10.99 -0.91
N LEU A 64 4.85 -9.88 -0.44
CA LEU A 64 4.86 -8.62 -1.14
C LEU A 64 6.30 -8.16 -1.32
N SER A 65 6.69 -7.92 -2.56
CA SER A 65 7.97 -7.27 -2.89
C SER A 65 7.77 -6.13 -3.86
N ARG A 66 8.66 -5.15 -3.82
CA ARG A 66 8.62 -3.98 -4.69
C ARG A 66 9.97 -3.73 -5.33
N ARG A 67 9.94 -3.34 -6.60
CA ARG A 67 11.08 -2.75 -7.31
C ARG A 67 10.61 -1.54 -8.09
N ASP A 68 11.15 -0.38 -7.76
CA ASP A 68 10.75 0.90 -8.33
C ASP A 68 9.22 1.13 -8.26
N ASN A 69 8.56 1.22 -9.41
CA ASN A 69 7.11 1.40 -9.56
C ASN A 69 6.34 0.07 -9.72
N VAL A 70 7.00 -1.08 -9.54
CA VAL A 70 6.43 -2.41 -9.74
C VAL A 70 6.32 -3.16 -8.41
N PHE A 71 5.13 -3.68 -8.13
CA PHE A 71 4.82 -4.54 -7.00
C PHE A 71 4.58 -5.98 -7.46
N TYR A 72 5.07 -6.94 -6.72
CA TYR A 72 4.84 -8.36 -6.92
C TYR A 72 4.12 -8.92 -5.70
N LEU A 73 2.97 -9.53 -5.94
CA LEU A 73 2.06 -10.07 -4.92
C LEU A 73 1.92 -11.56 -5.12
N LYS A 74 1.98 -12.31 -4.03
CA LYS A 74 1.73 -13.74 -4.03
C LYS A 74 1.01 -14.13 -2.73
N PRO A 75 -0.19 -14.73 -2.78
CA PRO A 75 -0.85 -15.24 -1.59
C PRO A 75 -0.08 -16.44 -1.05
N LYS A 76 0.06 -16.50 0.27
CA LYS A 76 0.74 -17.60 0.99
C LYS A 76 -0.22 -18.71 1.35
N ASN A 77 -1.51 -18.40 1.47
CA ASN A 77 -2.54 -19.34 1.89
C ASN A 77 -3.88 -19.02 1.19
N VAL A 78 -4.86 -19.88 1.40
CA VAL A 78 -6.28 -19.65 1.13
C VAL A 78 -6.86 -18.71 2.22
N ASP A 79 -8.02 -18.12 1.98
CA ASP A 79 -8.74 -17.28 2.96
C ASP A 79 -7.91 -16.11 3.51
N VAL A 80 -7.06 -15.54 2.65
CA VAL A 80 -6.22 -14.36 2.98
C VAL A 80 -6.65 -13.11 2.24
N ASP A 81 -7.90 -13.04 1.82
CA ASP A 81 -8.46 -11.86 1.17
C ASP A 81 -8.25 -10.62 2.06
N THR A 82 -7.81 -9.53 1.46
CA THR A 82 -7.46 -8.32 2.19
C THR A 82 -7.44 -7.10 1.26
N ASN A 83 -7.01 -5.97 1.78
CA ASN A 83 -6.74 -4.78 0.98
C ASN A 83 -5.24 -4.45 0.95
N MET A 84 -4.86 -3.66 -0.05
CA MET A 84 -3.55 -3.05 -0.16
C MET A 84 -3.70 -1.59 -0.55
N MET A 85 -2.91 -0.73 0.06
CA MET A 85 -2.84 0.68 -0.27
C MET A 85 -1.43 1.03 -0.73
N ILE A 86 -1.35 1.87 -1.76
CA ILE A 86 -0.10 2.46 -2.23
C ILE A 86 -0.30 3.96 -2.27
N ARG A 87 0.61 4.69 -1.63
CA ARG A 87 0.68 6.13 -1.67
C ARG A 87 1.89 6.57 -2.46
N THR A 88 1.68 7.44 -3.44
CA THR A 88 2.74 8.08 -4.21
C THR A 88 2.81 9.57 -3.87
N ALA A 89 3.72 10.28 -4.50
CA ALA A 89 3.83 11.73 -4.33
C ALA A 89 2.60 12.50 -4.86
N THR A 90 1.86 11.91 -5.80
CA THR A 90 0.73 12.56 -6.49
C THR A 90 -0.59 11.85 -6.28
N ASN A 91 -0.59 10.53 -6.08
CA ASN A 91 -1.78 9.70 -6.11
C ASN A 91 -1.84 8.72 -4.95
N SER A 92 -3.05 8.20 -4.71
CA SER A 92 -3.29 7.06 -3.81
C SER A 92 -4.04 5.98 -4.56
N TYR A 93 -3.65 4.72 -4.33
CA TYR A 93 -4.25 3.55 -4.96
C TYR A 93 -4.78 2.62 -3.88
N ILE A 94 -6.01 2.14 -4.06
CA ILE A 94 -6.66 1.20 -3.16
C ILE A 94 -6.92 -0.08 -3.93
N PHE A 95 -6.39 -1.19 -3.44
CA PHE A 95 -6.58 -2.51 -4.04
C PHE A 95 -7.36 -3.42 -3.10
N GLU A 96 -8.25 -4.21 -3.66
CA GLU A 96 -8.88 -5.33 -3.01
C GLU A 96 -8.21 -6.61 -3.51
N LEU A 97 -7.49 -7.31 -2.64
CA LEU A 97 -6.74 -8.52 -2.97
C LEU A 97 -7.60 -9.76 -2.69
N LYS A 98 -7.88 -10.55 -3.71
CA LYS A 98 -8.68 -11.78 -3.61
C LYS A 98 -7.92 -12.98 -4.14
N VAL A 99 -8.02 -14.10 -3.42
CA VAL A 99 -7.48 -15.40 -3.85
C VAL A 99 -8.58 -16.17 -4.58
N VAL A 100 -8.51 -16.23 -5.92
CA VAL A 100 -9.55 -16.83 -6.76
C VAL A 100 -9.19 -18.23 -7.26
N ALA A 101 -7.92 -18.64 -7.19
CA ALA A 101 -7.46 -19.96 -7.59
C ALA A 101 -6.63 -20.58 -6.47
N THR A 102 -7.18 -21.57 -5.81
CA THR A 102 -6.58 -22.25 -4.64
C THR A 102 -6.19 -23.69 -4.95
N ASP A 103 -6.97 -24.39 -5.76
CA ASP A 103 -6.72 -25.76 -6.22
C ASP A 103 -6.70 -25.80 -7.75
N TRP A 104 -5.51 -25.78 -8.32
CA TRP A 104 -5.29 -25.86 -9.75
C TRP A 104 -4.09 -26.78 -10.06
N ARG A 105 -4.16 -27.51 -11.17
CA ARG A 105 -3.09 -28.41 -11.63
C ARG A 105 -2.37 -27.88 -12.87
N THR A 106 -3.06 -27.05 -13.64
CA THR A 106 -2.50 -26.41 -14.84
C THR A 106 -2.71 -24.91 -14.80
N LEU A 107 -1.79 -24.15 -15.36
CA LEU A 107 -1.90 -22.68 -15.45
C LEU A 107 -3.15 -22.24 -16.22
N GLU A 108 -3.67 -23.09 -17.09
CA GLU A 108 -4.92 -22.82 -17.80
C GLU A 108 -6.12 -22.81 -16.86
N GLN A 109 -6.19 -23.74 -15.92
CA GLN A 109 -7.25 -23.76 -14.88
C GLN A 109 -7.19 -22.49 -14.03
N ALA A 110 -6.00 -22.05 -13.62
CA ALA A 110 -5.82 -20.81 -12.87
C ALA A 110 -6.24 -19.59 -13.70
N ARG A 111 -5.91 -19.53 -14.98
CA ARG A 111 -6.37 -18.47 -15.90
C ARG A 111 -7.89 -18.46 -16.04
N ASN A 112 -8.51 -19.62 -16.20
CA ASN A 112 -9.97 -19.74 -16.30
C ASN A 112 -10.68 -19.34 -15.02
N ALA A 113 -10.04 -19.50 -13.83
CA ALA A 113 -10.50 -18.95 -12.57
C ALA A 113 -10.35 -17.41 -12.49
N GLY A 114 -9.73 -16.80 -13.47
CA GLY A 114 -9.59 -15.36 -13.60
C GLY A 114 -8.39 -14.77 -12.88
N VAL A 115 -7.33 -15.56 -12.64
CA VAL A 115 -6.07 -15.03 -12.08
C VAL A 115 -5.46 -14.00 -13.01
N GLN A 116 -5.12 -12.86 -12.45
CA GLN A 116 -4.42 -11.77 -13.13
C GLN A 116 -2.91 -11.92 -12.91
N TYR A 117 -2.14 -11.94 -13.99
CA TYR A 117 -0.68 -12.00 -13.91
C TYR A 117 -0.06 -10.62 -13.85
N ARG A 118 -0.72 -9.66 -14.53
CA ARG A 118 -0.25 -8.29 -14.59
C ARG A 118 -1.40 -7.30 -14.57
N ILE A 119 -1.24 -6.26 -13.77
CA ILE A 119 -2.13 -5.10 -13.73
C ILE A 119 -1.30 -3.88 -14.10
N LYS A 120 -1.80 -3.11 -15.07
CA LYS A 120 -1.22 -1.85 -15.52
C LYS A 120 -2.21 -0.72 -15.39
N PHE A 121 -1.70 0.48 -15.27
CA PHE A 121 -2.51 1.69 -15.24
C PHE A 121 -2.29 2.54 -16.48
N THR A 122 -3.38 3.08 -17.01
CA THR A 122 -3.39 4.22 -17.91
C THR A 122 -3.85 5.44 -17.13
N TYR A 123 -3.41 6.61 -17.54
CA TYR A 123 -3.67 7.84 -16.81
C TYR A 123 -4.34 8.84 -17.74
N PRO A 124 -5.28 9.67 -17.24
CA PRO A 124 -5.87 10.76 -17.99
C PRO A 124 -4.79 11.69 -18.55
N ALA A 125 -5.02 12.23 -19.75
CA ALA A 125 -4.03 13.05 -20.47
C ALA A 125 -3.70 14.37 -19.76
N ASP A 126 -4.58 14.84 -18.89
CA ASP A 126 -4.43 16.04 -18.07
C ASP A 126 -3.69 15.79 -16.75
N MET A 127 -3.42 14.52 -16.42
CA MET A 127 -2.70 14.16 -15.21
C MET A 127 -1.21 14.50 -15.33
N THR A 128 -0.73 15.34 -14.43
CA THR A 128 0.69 15.70 -14.37
C THR A 128 1.35 15.09 -13.15
N PHE A 129 2.29 14.18 -13.37
CA PHE A 129 3.11 13.62 -12.31
C PHE A 129 4.10 14.69 -11.77
N GLY A 130 4.15 14.84 -10.46
CA GLY A 130 5.19 15.63 -9.81
C GLY A 130 4.98 17.14 -9.70
N LYS A 131 3.90 17.73 -10.24
CA LYS A 131 3.61 19.16 -10.04
C LYS A 131 2.94 19.48 -8.70
N GLU A 132 2.13 18.58 -8.18
CA GLU A 132 1.47 18.80 -6.86
C GLU A 132 2.35 18.41 -5.67
N ALA A 133 3.43 17.67 -5.89
CA ALA A 133 4.42 17.40 -4.84
C ALA A 133 5.11 18.67 -4.31
N LYS A 134 4.97 19.82 -4.99
CA LYS A 134 5.44 21.11 -4.47
C LYS A 134 4.45 21.79 -3.52
N ALA A 135 3.18 21.41 -3.54
CA ALA A 135 2.16 21.98 -2.63
C ALA A 135 1.88 21.08 -1.42
N VAL A 136 2.23 19.76 -1.48
CA VAL A 136 2.20 18.82 -0.36
C VAL A 136 3.61 18.35 0.03
N ALA A 137 4.62 18.84 -0.70
CA ALA A 137 6.00 18.72 -0.32
C ALA A 137 6.24 19.60 0.89
N GLU A 138 6.66 18.99 1.89
CA GLU A 138 6.85 19.46 3.24
C GLU A 138 5.55 19.34 4.10
N ALA A 139 5.14 18.09 4.39
CA ALA A 139 5.00 17.81 5.81
C ALA A 139 6.28 18.43 6.39
N PRO A 140 6.20 19.51 7.18
CA PRO A 140 7.39 20.20 7.60
C PRO A 140 8.30 19.11 8.15
N ALA A 141 9.47 18.94 7.56
CA ALA A 141 10.61 18.42 8.27
C ALA A 141 10.46 19.11 9.60
N LEU A 142 10.23 18.35 10.69
CA LEU A 142 9.92 18.89 11.99
C LEU A 142 10.78 20.14 12.15
N ASN A 143 10.22 21.24 11.67
CA ASN A 143 10.91 22.49 11.63
C ASN A 143 10.86 22.89 13.07
N THR A 144 11.96 22.67 13.78
CA THR A 144 12.15 23.07 15.16
C THR A 144 12.00 24.59 15.35
N ALA A 145 11.66 25.31 14.31
CA ALA A 145 11.26 26.70 14.35
C ALA A 145 9.80 26.79 14.81
N LEU A 146 9.61 27.19 16.06
CA LEU A 146 8.31 27.50 16.63
C LEU A 146 7.61 28.56 15.76
N LEU A 147 6.37 28.29 15.38
CA LEU A 147 5.56 29.24 14.64
C LEU A 147 5.22 30.44 15.53
N LYS A 148 5.51 31.65 15.06
CA LYS A 148 5.34 32.89 15.87
C LYS A 148 3.89 33.20 16.25
N ASP A 149 2.93 32.58 15.60
CA ASP A 149 1.49 32.77 15.76
C ASP A 149 0.83 31.76 16.71
N ARG A 150 1.64 30.87 17.34
CA ARG A 150 1.15 29.84 18.28
C ARG A 150 1.70 30.05 19.67
N SER A 151 0.87 29.76 20.65
CA SER A 151 1.30 29.67 22.05
C SER A 151 1.81 28.27 22.32
N TYR A 152 2.98 28.16 22.90
CA TYR A 152 3.60 26.89 23.25
C TYR A 152 3.76 26.77 24.75
N ASN A 153 3.43 25.61 25.29
CA ASN A 153 3.72 25.27 26.69
C ASN A 153 4.95 24.36 26.73
N PHE A 154 5.95 24.72 27.53
CA PHE A 154 7.19 23.97 27.74
C PHE A 154 7.32 23.43 29.17
N GLU A 155 6.31 23.65 30.00
CA GLU A 155 6.31 23.22 31.38
C GLU A 155 5.91 21.75 31.52
N TYR A 156 6.83 20.86 31.11
CA TYR A 156 6.66 19.43 31.25
C TYR A 156 7.78 18.83 32.08
N ASP A 157 7.39 18.17 33.18
CA ASP A 157 8.28 17.34 33.97
C ASP A 157 8.17 15.87 33.52
N PHE A 158 9.28 15.20 33.42
CA PHE A 158 9.32 13.77 33.14
C PHE A 158 10.29 13.07 34.06
N SER A 159 9.98 11.81 34.40
CA SER A 159 10.82 10.95 35.19
C SER A 159 11.13 9.65 34.49
N THR A 160 12.31 9.09 34.72
CA THR A 160 12.73 7.80 34.21
C THR A 160 12.96 6.83 35.35
N SER A 161 12.43 5.62 35.24
CA SER A 161 12.56 4.59 36.28
C SER A 161 13.83 3.74 36.15
N SER A 162 14.62 3.91 35.09
CA SER A 162 15.77 3.03 34.79
C SER A 162 16.91 3.79 34.15
N ALA A 163 18.09 3.64 34.71
CA ALA A 163 19.34 4.23 34.23
C ALA A 163 19.81 3.66 32.87
N GLY A 164 19.24 2.53 32.42
CA GLY A 164 19.66 1.85 31.19
C GLY A 164 19.06 2.40 29.91
N ALA A 165 18.08 3.33 29.99
CA ALA A 165 17.35 3.84 28.84
C ALA A 165 17.58 5.35 28.60
N ALA A 166 18.79 5.84 28.85
CA ALA A 166 19.12 7.27 28.71
C ALA A 166 18.84 7.83 27.31
N TRP A 167 18.86 7.01 26.28
CA TRP A 167 18.51 7.37 24.91
C TRP A 167 17.01 7.60 24.68
N LEU A 168 16.14 7.08 25.55
CA LEU A 168 14.70 7.33 25.54
C LEU A 168 14.31 8.61 26.28
N VAL A 169 15.24 9.24 26.98
CA VAL A 169 14.95 10.47 27.72
C VAL A 169 14.78 11.62 26.72
N PRO A 170 13.60 12.26 26.71
CA PRO A 170 13.40 13.40 25.83
C PRO A 170 14.37 14.53 26.15
N VAL A 171 14.92 15.18 25.15
CA VAL A 171 15.70 16.42 25.31
C VAL A 171 14.80 17.64 25.39
N ASN A 172 13.59 17.52 24.87
CA ASN A 172 12.58 18.58 24.98
C ASN A 172 11.17 18.00 24.79
N VAL A 173 10.20 18.53 25.53
CA VAL A 173 8.77 18.24 25.39
C VAL A 173 8.03 19.57 25.42
N TYR A 174 7.14 19.77 24.47
CA TYR A 174 6.29 20.97 24.44
C TYR A 174 4.98 20.67 23.69
N ASP A 175 3.97 21.46 23.91
CA ASP A 175 2.71 21.41 23.15
C ASP A 175 2.33 22.78 22.56
N ASP A 176 1.47 22.76 21.56
CA ASP A 176 0.87 23.92 20.92
C ASP A 176 -0.64 24.01 21.18
N SER A 177 -1.12 23.42 22.26
CA SER A 177 -2.54 23.25 22.65
C SER A 177 -3.32 22.31 21.74
N ARG A 178 -2.70 21.74 20.70
CA ARG A 178 -3.30 20.78 19.79
C ARG A 178 -2.50 19.49 19.70
N PHE A 179 -1.19 19.58 19.70
CA PHE A 179 -0.27 18.44 19.63
C PHE A 179 0.83 18.57 20.66
N THR A 180 1.23 17.44 21.25
CA THR A 180 2.42 17.34 22.08
C THR A 180 3.59 16.86 21.26
N TYR A 181 4.69 17.57 21.31
CA TYR A 181 5.93 17.31 20.60
C TYR A 181 6.98 16.78 21.56
N ILE A 182 7.53 15.62 21.26
CA ILE A 182 8.57 14.99 22.07
C ILE A 182 9.83 14.89 21.21
N LYS A 183 10.88 15.61 21.60
CA LYS A 183 12.19 15.55 20.93
C LYS A 183 13.10 14.62 21.71
N LEU A 184 13.52 13.54 21.06
CA LEU A 184 14.53 12.63 21.58
C LEU A 184 15.93 13.08 21.16
N SER A 185 16.97 12.64 21.86
CA SER A 185 18.36 12.84 21.46
C SER A 185 18.61 12.14 20.12
N ASP A 186 19.59 12.63 19.33
CA ASP A 186 19.90 12.20 17.98
C ASP A 186 19.92 10.68 17.84
N LEU A 187 19.10 10.14 16.91
CA LEU A 187 18.89 8.72 16.64
C LEU A 187 20.12 7.95 16.14
N LYS A 188 21.29 8.56 16.06
CA LYS A 188 22.56 7.91 15.66
C LYS A 188 23.10 6.89 16.65
N GLN A 189 22.44 6.72 17.80
CA GLN A 189 22.87 5.82 18.87
C GLN A 189 21.87 4.71 19.21
N PHE A 190 21.00 4.30 18.28
CA PHE A 190 20.28 3.05 18.48
C PHE A 190 21.30 1.90 18.44
N PRO A 191 21.47 1.15 19.54
CA PRO A 191 22.30 -0.04 19.49
C PRO A 191 21.64 -1.06 18.57
N THR A 192 22.23 -1.28 17.40
CA THR A 192 21.77 -2.24 16.39
C THR A 192 22.10 -3.69 16.76
N SER A 193 22.46 -3.98 18.00
CA SER A 193 22.79 -5.34 18.42
C SER A 193 22.45 -5.57 19.88
N ASN A 194 21.55 -6.46 20.12
CA ASN A 194 21.35 -7.45 21.18
C ASN A 194 19.91 -7.48 21.69
N TRP A 195 19.07 -8.14 20.88
CA TRP A 195 17.94 -8.85 21.48
C TRP A 195 18.50 -10.15 22.07
N PRO A 196 18.33 -10.40 23.37
CA PRO A 196 18.68 -11.69 23.93
C PRO A 196 17.76 -12.75 23.29
N ASN A 197 18.39 -13.71 22.60
CA ASN A 197 17.73 -14.92 22.15
C ASN A 197 17.22 -15.67 23.38
N HIS A 198 15.96 -15.55 23.73
CA HIS A 198 15.29 -16.53 24.58
C HIS A 198 15.05 -17.79 23.78
N ARG A 199 16.02 -18.71 23.80
CA ARG A 199 15.79 -20.12 23.58
C ARG A 199 15.48 -20.74 24.94
N SER A 200 14.32 -21.29 25.05
CA SER A 200 14.01 -22.43 25.93
C SER A 200 12.83 -23.18 25.34
#